data_040c5d577142908afb91fdd204ddc8bb
#
_entry.id   040c5d577142908afb91fdd204ddc8bb
#
_cell.length_a   1.000
_cell.length_b   1.000
_cell.length_c   1.000
_cell.angle_alpha   90.00
_cell.angle_beta   90.00
_cell.angle_gamma   90.00
#
_symmetry.space_group_name_H-M   'P 1'
#
loop_
_entity.id
_entity.type
_entity.pdbx_description
1 polymer ?
#
loop_
_entity_poly.entity_id
_entity_poly.type
_entity_poly.pdbx_seq_one_letter_code
_entity_poly.pdbx_strand_id
1 'polypeptide(L)'
;SVFFTVSSGSYEVDSFDGRPFYLSEGESVIISRYQNKLALKTRNGKGFMCDSVLLKGTTGNDTFLCRKNGSNTIRRLYSDNLLCYQDMETLMLINICDEEKYIAGVVTAEGGSGRNAEYFKSQAVLVRTYLYDNLNRHIIDHYNLCDDVHCQAFHGITADEVIIRATEETR
;
A
#
# COMPACT_ATOMS: atom_id res chain seq x y z
N SER A 1 -4.96 8.32 -13.06
CA SER A 1 -3.70 8.71 -12.41
C SER A 1 -3.81 8.67 -10.90
N VAL A 2 -2.68 8.45 -10.25
CA VAL A 2 -2.55 8.35 -8.80
C VAL A 2 -1.45 9.29 -8.33
N PHE A 3 -1.66 9.94 -7.19
CA PHE A 3 -0.63 10.70 -6.48
C PHE A 3 -0.05 9.80 -5.39
N PHE A 4 1.25 9.60 -5.45
CA PHE A 4 2.05 9.05 -4.37
C PHE A 4 2.76 10.21 -3.68
N THR A 5 2.68 10.28 -2.36
CA THR A 5 3.36 11.30 -1.55
C THR A 5 4.04 10.65 -0.37
N VAL A 6 5.33 10.89 -0.18
CA VAL A 6 6.06 10.42 1.00
C VAL A 6 5.52 11.11 2.24
N SER A 7 5.02 10.31 3.19
CA SER A 7 4.48 10.82 4.46
C SER A 7 5.54 10.84 5.56
N SER A 8 6.41 9.84 5.58
CA SER A 8 7.56 9.76 6.48
C SER A 8 8.65 8.92 5.84
N GLY A 9 9.91 9.24 6.12
CA GLY A 9 11.07 8.55 5.60
C GLY A 9 11.45 8.97 4.20
N SER A 10 11.94 8.03 3.39
CA SER A 10 12.34 8.27 2.01
C SER A 10 12.11 7.06 1.11
N TYR A 11 11.92 7.32 -0.18
CA TYR A 11 11.63 6.28 -1.16
C TYR A 11 12.60 6.34 -2.33
N GLU A 12 13.14 5.19 -2.69
CA GLU A 12 13.79 4.95 -3.96
C GLU A 12 12.74 4.64 -5.02
N VAL A 13 12.76 5.36 -6.12
CA VAL A 13 11.89 5.14 -7.28
C VAL A 13 12.70 4.43 -8.35
N ASP A 14 12.47 3.14 -8.51
CA ASP A 14 13.17 2.26 -9.45
C ASP A 14 12.22 1.86 -10.59
N SER A 15 12.55 2.31 -11.79
CA SER A 15 11.80 1.97 -13.02
C SER A 15 12.34 0.74 -13.73
N PHE A 16 13.40 0.09 -13.21
CA PHE A 16 14.10 -1.05 -13.79
C PHE A 16 14.84 -0.77 -15.13
N ASP A 17 14.52 0.36 -15.78
CA ASP A 17 15.05 0.75 -17.10
C ASP A 17 16.06 1.90 -17.04
N GLY A 18 16.30 2.46 -15.86
CA GLY A 18 17.09 3.68 -15.70
C GLY A 18 17.79 3.77 -14.36
N ARG A 19 18.34 4.97 -14.09
CA ARG A 19 18.91 5.24 -12.77
C ARG A 19 17.79 5.56 -11.80
N PRO A 20 17.74 4.90 -10.63
CA PRO A 20 16.78 5.23 -9.61
C PRO A 20 16.99 6.67 -9.11
N PHE A 21 15.91 7.28 -8.64
CA PHE A 21 15.96 8.56 -7.95
C PHE A 21 15.21 8.46 -6.62
N TYR A 22 15.42 9.43 -5.75
CA TYR A 22 14.89 9.38 -4.38
C TYR A 22 13.84 10.48 -4.17
N LEU A 23 12.84 10.14 -3.36
CA LEU A 23 11.83 11.05 -2.85
C LEU A 23 11.99 11.14 -1.33
N SER A 24 12.08 12.36 -0.83
CA SER A 24 12.10 12.67 0.60
C SER A 24 10.69 12.96 1.13
N GLU A 25 10.55 13.07 2.43
CA GLU A 25 9.29 13.44 3.09
C GLU A 25 8.66 14.70 2.48
N GLY A 26 7.37 14.63 2.20
CA GLY A 26 6.60 15.69 1.54
C GLY A 26 6.73 15.72 0.01
N GLU A 27 7.68 15.01 -0.58
CA GLU A 27 7.79 14.93 -2.04
C GLU A 27 6.76 13.98 -2.64
N SER A 28 6.40 14.25 -3.88
CA SER A 28 5.32 13.52 -4.57
C SER A 28 5.68 13.18 -6.00
N VAL A 29 5.15 12.06 -6.46
CA VAL A 29 5.14 11.67 -7.87
C VAL A 29 3.72 11.36 -8.33
N ILE A 30 3.39 11.79 -9.52
CA ILE A 30 2.14 11.42 -10.20
C ILE A 30 2.45 10.22 -11.08
N ILE A 31 1.67 9.17 -10.93
CA ILE A 31 1.74 7.95 -11.72
C ILE A 31 0.47 7.86 -12.55
N SER A 32 0.60 7.78 -13.85
CA SER A 32 -0.52 7.72 -14.78
C SER A 32 -0.26 6.71 -15.89
N ARG A 33 -1.32 6.25 -16.50
CA ARG A 33 -1.23 5.47 -17.74
C ARG A 33 -1.04 6.41 -18.92
N TYR A 34 -0.18 6.02 -19.82
CA TYR A 34 -0.03 6.64 -21.13
C TYR A 34 0.26 5.56 -22.18
N GLN A 35 -0.71 5.31 -23.07
CA GLN A 35 -0.65 4.17 -23.99
C GLN A 35 -0.45 2.86 -23.22
N ASN A 36 0.57 2.07 -23.56
CA ASN A 36 0.90 0.80 -22.92
C ASN A 36 2.00 0.93 -21.84
N LYS A 37 2.26 2.15 -21.35
CA LYS A 37 3.31 2.43 -20.35
C LYS A 37 2.78 3.23 -19.17
N LEU A 38 3.54 3.24 -18.11
CA LEU A 38 3.38 4.21 -17.03
C LEU A 38 4.09 5.52 -17.43
N ALA A 39 3.44 6.64 -17.15
CA ALA A 39 4.06 7.96 -17.18
C ALA A 39 4.16 8.48 -15.74
N LEU A 40 5.38 8.74 -15.29
CA LEU A 40 5.67 9.32 -14.00
C LEU A 40 6.05 10.80 -14.16
N LYS A 41 5.53 11.64 -13.26
CA LYS A 41 5.85 13.05 -13.22
C LYS A 41 6.08 13.51 -11.79
N THR A 42 7.28 14.02 -11.52
CA THR A 42 7.62 14.64 -10.24
C THR A 42 7.11 16.08 -10.18
N ARG A 43 6.99 16.65 -8.99
CA ARG A 43 6.62 18.05 -8.77
C ARG A 43 7.60 19.02 -9.46
N ASN A 44 8.87 18.66 -9.57
CA ASN A 44 9.91 19.46 -10.21
C ASN A 44 9.91 19.37 -11.75
N GLY A 45 8.85 18.82 -12.34
CA GLY A 45 8.66 18.76 -13.80
C GLY A 45 9.45 17.65 -14.50
N LYS A 46 10.26 16.86 -13.79
CA LYS A 46 10.89 15.67 -14.36
C LYS A 46 9.83 14.62 -14.64
N GLY A 47 9.84 14.07 -15.83
CA GLY A 47 8.93 13.01 -16.24
C GLY A 47 9.66 11.96 -17.05
N PHE A 48 9.24 10.72 -16.92
CA PHE A 48 9.74 9.59 -17.67
C PHE A 48 8.64 8.54 -17.87
N MET A 49 8.87 7.63 -18.79
CA MET A 49 7.97 6.51 -19.07
C MET A 49 8.68 5.20 -18.81
N CYS A 50 7.96 4.23 -18.23
CA CYS A 50 8.46 2.89 -17.93
C CYS A 50 7.32 1.86 -18.04
N ASP A 51 7.65 0.59 -18.05
CA ASP A 51 6.66 -0.50 -18.04
C ASP A 51 6.14 -0.77 -16.63
N SER A 52 7.02 -0.67 -15.64
CA SER A 52 6.70 -0.79 -14.22
C SER A 52 7.59 0.11 -13.38
N VAL A 53 7.20 0.37 -12.14
CA VAL A 53 7.98 1.12 -11.16
C VAL A 53 7.79 0.54 -9.77
N LEU A 54 8.88 0.37 -9.06
CA LEU A 54 8.89 0.05 -7.63
C LEU A 54 9.26 1.30 -6.83
N LEU A 55 8.39 1.72 -5.94
CA LEU A 55 8.66 2.73 -4.93
C LEU A 55 9.02 1.97 -3.65
N LYS A 56 10.31 1.93 -3.33
CA LYS A 56 10.87 1.14 -2.24
C LYS A 56 11.25 2.03 -1.08
N GLY A 57 10.68 1.76 0.10
CA GLY A 57 11.08 2.40 1.34
C GLY A 57 12.53 2.10 1.69
N THR A 58 13.27 3.08 2.18
CA THR A 58 14.72 2.99 2.39
C THR A 58 15.12 2.90 3.86
N THR A 59 14.22 3.26 4.80
CA THR A 59 14.52 3.33 6.24
C THR A 59 13.91 2.18 7.05
N GLY A 60 12.97 1.44 6.48
CA GLY A 60 12.24 0.35 7.13
C GLY A 60 10.98 0.79 7.89
N ASN A 61 10.79 2.10 8.09
CA ASN A 61 9.58 2.68 8.68
C ASN A 61 8.94 3.74 7.77
N ASP A 62 9.15 3.57 6.47
CA ASP A 62 8.69 4.51 5.47
C ASP A 62 7.18 4.38 5.26
N THR A 63 6.52 5.52 5.17
CA THR A 63 5.08 5.58 4.92
C THR A 63 4.75 6.54 3.79
N PHE A 64 3.66 6.26 3.09
CA PHE A 64 3.21 7.06 1.96
C PHE A 64 1.69 7.23 1.94
N LEU A 65 1.26 8.32 1.37
CA LEU A 65 -0.14 8.58 1.04
C LEU A 65 -0.37 8.26 -0.44
N CYS A 66 -1.40 7.48 -0.71
CA CYS A 66 -1.85 7.19 -2.06
C CYS A 66 -3.24 7.77 -2.29
N ARG A 67 -3.41 8.53 -3.38
CA ARG A 67 -4.69 9.17 -3.71
C ARG A 67 -4.95 9.10 -5.20
N LYS A 68 -6.15 8.62 -5.57
CA LYS A 68 -6.62 8.67 -6.96
C LYS A 68 -6.94 10.12 -7.37
N ASN A 69 -6.53 10.51 -8.56
CA ASN A 69 -6.82 11.86 -9.09
C ASN A 69 -8.32 12.03 -9.33
N GLY A 70 -8.84 13.22 -9.01
CA GLY A 70 -10.26 13.56 -9.20
C GLY A 70 -11.21 12.97 -8.13
N SER A 71 -10.68 12.33 -7.12
CA SER A 71 -11.47 11.77 -6.01
C SER A 71 -11.33 12.62 -4.75
N ASN A 72 -12.46 13.00 -4.15
CA ASN A 72 -12.50 13.56 -2.79
C ASN A 72 -12.28 12.48 -1.72
N THR A 73 -11.74 11.31 -2.09
CA THR A 73 -11.57 10.19 -1.20
C THR A 73 -10.56 10.49 -0.11
N ILE A 74 -10.82 9.90 1.04
CA ILE A 74 -10.00 9.84 2.23
C ILE A 74 -8.55 9.49 1.83
N ARG A 75 -7.59 10.26 2.28
CA ARG A 75 -6.16 9.92 2.15
C ARG A 75 -5.91 8.67 2.97
N ARG A 76 -5.51 7.58 2.31
CA ARG A 76 -5.12 6.36 2.99
C ARG A 76 -3.60 6.35 3.17
N LEU A 77 -3.15 6.04 4.38
CA LEU A 77 -1.74 5.91 4.72
C LEU A 77 -1.31 4.45 4.59
N TYR A 78 -0.27 4.22 3.80
CA TYR A 78 0.33 2.91 3.58
C TYR A 78 1.78 2.89 4.06
N SER A 79 2.36 1.71 4.21
CA SER A 79 3.77 1.52 4.57
C SER A 79 4.50 0.65 3.56
N ASP A 80 5.81 0.65 3.72
CA ASP A 80 6.76 -0.21 3.01
C ASP A 80 6.79 0.09 1.51
N ASN A 81 6.54 -0.87 0.62
CA ASN A 81 6.79 -0.68 -0.80
C ASN A 81 5.49 -0.59 -1.63
N LEU A 82 5.57 0.09 -2.75
CA LEU A 82 4.49 0.14 -3.74
C LEU A 82 5.02 -0.24 -5.12
N LEU A 83 4.53 -1.33 -5.68
CA LEU A 83 4.76 -1.72 -7.06
C LEU A 83 3.62 -1.21 -7.93
N CYS A 84 3.95 -0.55 -9.04
CA CYS A 84 2.98 -0.10 -10.03
C CYS A 84 3.32 -0.64 -11.39
N TYR A 85 2.33 -1.14 -12.10
CA TYR A 85 2.42 -1.54 -13.51
C TYR A 85 1.07 -1.40 -14.18
N GLN A 86 1.06 -1.54 -15.50
CA GLN A 86 -0.18 -1.56 -16.25
C GLN A 86 -0.51 -3.01 -16.62
N ASP A 87 -1.74 -3.40 -16.31
CA ASP A 87 -2.33 -4.64 -16.79
C ASP A 87 -3.56 -4.32 -17.64
N MET A 88 -3.51 -4.73 -18.92
CA MET A 88 -4.49 -4.35 -19.92
C MET A 88 -4.74 -2.83 -19.90
N GLU A 89 -5.93 -2.39 -19.53
CA GLU A 89 -6.29 -0.97 -19.43
C GLU A 89 -6.31 -0.45 -17.98
N THR A 90 -5.80 -1.22 -17.03
CA THR A 90 -5.87 -0.89 -15.61
C THR A 90 -4.47 -0.53 -15.07
N LEU A 91 -4.41 0.52 -14.26
CA LEU A 91 -3.24 0.84 -13.46
C LEU A 91 -3.29 -0.01 -12.19
N MET A 92 -2.40 -0.99 -12.10
CA MET A 92 -2.25 -1.85 -10.95
C MET A 92 -1.35 -1.17 -9.91
N LEU A 93 -1.78 -1.22 -8.66
CA LEU A 93 -1.08 -0.66 -7.51
C LEU A 93 -1.03 -1.75 -6.44
N ILE A 94 0.16 -2.29 -6.18
CA ILE A 94 0.35 -3.38 -5.23
C ILE A 94 1.18 -2.87 -4.06
N ASN A 95 0.56 -2.76 -2.89
CA ASN A 95 1.29 -2.47 -1.67
C ASN A 95 1.96 -3.75 -1.15
N ILE A 96 3.28 -3.76 -1.11
CA ILE A 96 4.08 -4.85 -0.56
C ILE A 96 4.45 -4.43 0.85
N CYS A 97 3.67 -4.87 1.83
CA CYS A 97 3.78 -4.43 3.21
C CYS A 97 4.07 -5.59 4.17
N ASP A 98 4.52 -5.23 5.36
CA ASP A 98 4.70 -6.15 6.48
C ASP A 98 3.37 -6.79 6.87
N GLU A 99 3.41 -8.08 7.22
CA GLU A 99 2.23 -8.89 7.56
C GLU A 99 1.47 -8.32 8.76
N GLU A 100 2.16 -7.96 9.84
CA GLU A 100 1.52 -7.45 11.05
C GLU A 100 0.87 -6.08 10.80
N LYS A 101 1.49 -5.23 10.00
CA LYS A 101 0.89 -3.96 9.55
C LYS A 101 -0.36 -4.18 8.70
N TYR A 102 -0.35 -5.18 7.82
CA TYR A 102 -1.52 -5.57 7.04
C TYR A 102 -2.64 -6.05 7.95
N ILE A 103 -2.37 -7.00 8.86
CA ILE A 103 -3.38 -7.56 9.77
C ILE A 103 -3.98 -6.45 10.64
N ALA A 104 -3.16 -5.60 11.25
CA ALA A 104 -3.65 -4.48 12.05
C ALA A 104 -4.51 -3.50 11.24
N GLY A 105 -4.14 -3.24 9.98
CA GLY A 105 -4.91 -2.41 9.06
C GLY A 105 -6.29 -3.00 8.74
N VAL A 106 -6.36 -4.32 8.48
CA VAL A 106 -7.63 -5.03 8.25
C VAL A 106 -8.49 -5.05 9.52
N VAL A 107 -7.90 -5.34 10.69
CA VAL A 107 -8.62 -5.29 11.98
C VAL A 107 -9.22 -3.90 12.20
N THR A 108 -8.50 -2.84 11.85
CA THR A 108 -9.02 -1.47 11.94
C THR A 108 -10.20 -1.25 10.99
N ALA A 109 -10.08 -1.71 9.75
CA ALA A 109 -11.09 -1.48 8.72
C ALA A 109 -12.39 -2.28 8.98
N GLU A 110 -12.28 -3.52 9.46
CA GLU A 110 -13.41 -4.44 9.66
C GLU A 110 -13.92 -4.45 11.11
N GLY A 111 -13.02 -4.31 12.09
CA GLY A 111 -13.36 -4.37 13.52
C GLY A 111 -13.97 -3.09 14.07
N GLY A 112 -13.81 -1.98 13.39
CA GLY A 112 -14.24 -0.66 13.86
C GLY A 112 -13.40 -0.16 15.05
N SER A 113 -13.86 0.91 15.68
CA SER A 113 -13.18 1.55 16.82
C SER A 113 -13.92 1.33 18.15
N GLY A 114 -13.23 1.60 19.27
CA GLY A 114 -13.85 1.63 20.59
C GLY A 114 -14.18 0.25 21.19
N ARG A 115 -13.57 -0.82 20.70
CA ARG A 115 -13.66 -2.16 21.29
C ARG A 115 -12.50 -2.41 22.26
N ASN A 116 -12.61 -3.46 23.06
CA ASN A 116 -11.55 -3.86 23.99
C ASN A 116 -10.44 -4.67 23.29
N ALA A 117 -9.30 -4.83 23.95
CA ALA A 117 -8.14 -5.53 23.39
C ALA A 117 -8.44 -7.00 23.04
N GLU A 118 -9.24 -7.72 23.86
CA GLU A 118 -9.58 -9.13 23.61
C GLU A 118 -10.43 -9.31 22.34
N TYR A 119 -11.30 -8.34 22.04
CA TYR A 119 -12.02 -8.32 20.77
C TYR A 119 -11.04 -8.18 19.60
N PHE A 120 -10.10 -7.25 19.67
CA PHE A 120 -9.11 -7.04 18.60
C PHE A 120 -8.16 -8.23 18.44
N LYS A 121 -7.77 -8.90 19.54
CA LYS A 121 -7.01 -10.16 19.48
C LYS A 121 -7.77 -11.24 18.72
N SER A 122 -9.05 -11.41 19.01
CA SER A 122 -9.89 -12.36 18.29
C SER A 122 -10.00 -12.04 16.81
N GLN A 123 -10.16 -10.75 16.46
CA GLN A 123 -10.18 -10.31 15.06
C GLN A 123 -8.83 -10.54 14.39
N ALA A 124 -7.71 -10.26 15.04
CA ALA A 124 -6.36 -10.47 14.50
C ALA A 124 -6.12 -11.96 14.16
N VAL A 125 -6.57 -12.88 15.01
CA VAL A 125 -6.48 -14.32 14.74
C VAL A 125 -7.31 -14.70 13.51
N LEU A 126 -8.54 -14.18 13.38
CA LEU A 126 -9.40 -14.46 12.22
C LEU A 126 -8.80 -13.91 10.93
N VAL A 127 -8.32 -12.67 10.95
CA VAL A 127 -7.68 -12.01 9.81
C VAL A 127 -6.43 -12.78 9.37
N ARG A 128 -5.58 -13.19 10.32
CA ARG A 128 -4.36 -13.96 10.04
C ARG A 128 -4.68 -15.32 9.45
N THR A 129 -5.67 -16.02 9.99
CA THR A 129 -6.12 -17.31 9.47
C THR A 129 -6.60 -17.17 8.03
N TYR A 130 -7.44 -16.17 7.75
CA TYR A 130 -7.90 -15.91 6.39
C TYR A 130 -6.74 -15.57 5.44
N LEU A 131 -5.80 -14.73 5.89
CA LEU A 131 -4.61 -14.36 5.12
C LEU A 131 -3.84 -15.60 4.66
N TYR A 132 -3.50 -16.51 5.59
CA TYR A 132 -2.73 -17.70 5.26
C TYR A 132 -3.49 -18.68 4.38
N ASP A 133 -4.79 -18.84 4.58
CA ASP A 133 -5.62 -19.71 3.75
C ASP A 133 -5.80 -19.17 2.32
N ASN A 134 -5.60 -17.87 2.10
CA ASN A 134 -5.90 -17.20 0.83
C ASN A 134 -4.71 -16.50 0.18
N LEU A 135 -3.46 -16.75 0.62
CA LEU A 135 -2.25 -16.10 0.08
C LEU A 135 -2.10 -16.20 -1.44
N ASN A 136 -2.65 -17.22 -2.04
CA ASN A 136 -2.54 -17.48 -3.47
C ASN A 136 -3.82 -17.13 -4.26
N ARG A 137 -4.77 -16.42 -3.63
CA ARG A 137 -6.10 -16.18 -4.23
C ARG A 137 -6.02 -15.41 -5.55
N HIS A 138 -5.08 -14.49 -5.66
CA HIS A 138 -4.84 -13.69 -6.87
C HIS A 138 -3.44 -13.90 -7.46
N ILE A 139 -2.89 -15.12 -7.33
CA ILE A 139 -1.54 -15.44 -7.83
C ILE A 139 -1.40 -15.20 -9.33
N ILE A 140 -2.46 -15.42 -10.10
CA ILE A 140 -2.48 -15.21 -11.56
C ILE A 140 -2.41 -13.71 -11.88
N ASP A 141 -2.95 -12.87 -11.00
CA ASP A 141 -2.96 -11.41 -11.13
C ASP A 141 -1.70 -10.77 -10.53
N HIS A 142 -0.73 -11.59 -10.08
CA HIS A 142 0.56 -11.20 -9.50
C HIS A 142 0.48 -10.44 -8.16
N TYR A 143 -0.57 -10.68 -7.36
CA TYR A 143 -0.67 -10.23 -5.97
C TYR A 143 -1.36 -11.30 -5.10
N ASN A 144 -1.36 -11.12 -3.78
CA ASN A 144 -1.92 -12.09 -2.85
C ASN A 144 -3.42 -11.87 -2.63
N LEU A 145 -3.80 -10.68 -2.18
CA LEU A 145 -5.17 -10.32 -1.80
C LEU A 145 -5.53 -8.94 -2.37
N CYS A 146 -6.79 -8.75 -2.75
CA CYS A 146 -7.31 -7.41 -3.04
C CYS A 146 -7.68 -6.66 -1.75
N ASP A 147 -7.77 -5.34 -1.82
CA ASP A 147 -8.05 -4.45 -0.69
C ASP A 147 -9.56 -4.21 -0.45
N ASP A 148 -10.43 -5.03 -1.05
CA ASP A 148 -11.88 -4.93 -0.99
C ASP A 148 -12.49 -6.13 -0.26
N VAL A 149 -13.76 -6.05 0.05
CA VAL A 149 -14.59 -7.07 0.73
C VAL A 149 -14.59 -8.45 0.07
N HIS A 150 -14.16 -8.55 -1.17
CA HIS A 150 -13.95 -9.83 -1.85
C HIS A 150 -12.87 -10.69 -1.17
N CYS A 151 -11.82 -10.04 -0.60
CA CYS A 151 -10.81 -10.67 0.24
C CYS A 151 -10.97 -10.18 1.68
N GLN A 152 -10.30 -9.10 2.01
CA GLN A 152 -10.37 -8.42 3.32
C GLN A 152 -10.26 -6.92 3.09
N ALA A 153 -11.10 -6.12 3.74
CA ALA A 153 -11.04 -4.68 3.60
C ALA A 153 -9.73 -4.15 4.20
N PHE A 154 -8.84 -3.65 3.35
CA PHE A 154 -7.57 -3.04 3.76
C PHE A 154 -7.54 -1.58 3.33
N HIS A 155 -7.61 -0.67 4.30
CA HIS A 155 -7.64 0.77 4.06
C HIS A 155 -6.33 1.49 4.39
N GLY A 156 -5.23 0.74 4.42
CA GLY A 156 -3.91 1.21 4.81
C GLY A 156 -3.58 0.83 6.26
N ILE A 157 -2.45 1.34 6.75
CA ILE A 157 -1.97 1.05 8.11
C ILE A 157 -2.77 1.83 9.16
N THR A 158 -2.80 1.29 10.37
CA THR A 158 -3.41 1.95 11.55
C THR A 158 -2.35 2.59 12.44
N ALA A 159 -2.74 3.62 13.17
CA ALA A 159 -1.99 4.20 14.27
C ALA A 159 -2.60 3.87 15.64
N ASP A 160 -3.63 3.02 15.70
CA ASP A 160 -4.27 2.60 16.94
C ASP A 160 -3.37 1.59 17.67
N GLU A 161 -2.71 2.05 18.74
CA GLU A 161 -1.78 1.25 19.52
C GLU A 161 -2.43 0.03 20.18
N VAL A 162 -3.74 0.09 20.50
CA VAL A 162 -4.45 -1.06 21.08
C VAL A 162 -4.59 -2.17 20.06
N ILE A 163 -4.90 -1.83 18.82
CA ILE A 163 -5.01 -2.77 17.71
C ILE A 163 -3.63 -3.35 17.36
N ILE A 164 -2.61 -2.50 17.26
CA ILE A 164 -1.23 -2.93 16.96
C ILE A 164 -0.77 -3.96 17.99
N ARG A 165 -0.90 -3.64 19.30
CA ARG A 165 -0.52 -4.58 20.38
C ARG A 165 -1.33 -5.87 20.35
N ALA A 166 -2.65 -5.78 20.16
CA ALA A 166 -3.51 -6.96 20.08
C ALA A 166 -3.09 -7.90 18.92
N THR A 167 -2.67 -7.32 17.79
CA THR A 167 -2.16 -8.06 16.65
C THR A 167 -0.83 -8.74 16.97
N GLU A 168 0.12 -8.02 17.56
CA GLU A 168 1.43 -8.54 17.94
C GLU A 168 1.34 -9.66 18.99
N GLU A 169 0.46 -9.52 20.00
CA GLU A 169 0.26 -10.50 21.07
C GLU A 169 -0.40 -11.82 20.60
N THR A 170 -0.94 -11.85 19.40
CA THR A 170 -1.57 -13.04 18.81
C THR A 170 -0.77 -13.68 17.68
N ARG A 171 0.49 -13.29 17.57
CA ARG A 171 1.44 -13.76 16.56
C ARG A 171 1.86 -15.23 16.75
#